data_2378f6ac59d42c7b6098ef29e493140e
#
_entry.id   2378f6ac59d42c7b6098ef29e493140e
#
_cell.length_a   1.000
_cell.length_b   1.000
_cell.length_c   1.000
_cell.angle_alpha   90.00
_cell.angle_beta   90.00
_cell.angle_gamma   90.00
#
_symmetry.space_group_name_H-M   'P 1'
#
loop_
_entity.id
_entity.type
_entity.pdbx_description
1 polymer ?
#
loop_
_entity_poly.entity_id
_entity_poly.type
_entity_poly.pdbx_seq_one_letter_code
_entity_poly.pdbx_strand_id
1 'polypeptide(L)'
;DHIKNAHMKGKRILIHMDLAEGIGRDRTGIDFLAGCGADGIISTRGQMIRYAKEAGLFTIQRFFALDSQGIGSMNESIDLSKPDMIEIMPGVIGKIIKRFSMGTIPVIAGGLIETKNEVTDAIRQGAIAVSTGNQKLWYV
;
A
#
# COMPACT_ATOMS: atom_id res chain seq x y z
N ASP A 1 -14.94 11.46 -11.73
CA ASP A 1 -13.95 12.03 -12.64
C ASP A 1 -12.57 12.30 -12.04
N HIS A 2 -12.34 11.95 -10.74
CA HIS A 2 -11.02 12.12 -10.11
C HIS A 2 -9.93 11.27 -10.78
N ILE A 3 -10.26 10.05 -11.21
CA ILE A 3 -9.31 9.15 -11.89
C ILE A 3 -8.83 9.79 -13.19
N LYS A 4 -9.73 10.27 -14.04
CA LYS A 4 -9.38 10.94 -15.30
C LYS A 4 -8.50 12.18 -15.07
N ASN A 5 -8.85 13.00 -14.07
CA ASN A 5 -8.05 14.19 -13.71
C ASN A 5 -6.63 13.83 -13.24
N ALA A 6 -6.48 12.74 -12.49
CA ALA A 6 -5.17 12.27 -12.07
C ALA A 6 -4.35 11.77 -13.27
N HIS A 7 -4.95 10.98 -14.14
CA HIS A 7 -4.29 10.49 -15.36
C HIS A 7 -3.84 11.62 -16.29
N MET A 8 -4.68 12.66 -16.47
CA MET A 8 -4.27 13.84 -17.23
C MET A 8 -3.05 14.57 -16.65
N LYS A 9 -2.82 14.43 -15.35
CA LYS A 9 -1.64 14.97 -14.64
C LYS A 9 -0.49 13.96 -14.53
N GLY A 10 -0.55 12.83 -15.24
CA GLY A 10 0.45 11.77 -15.19
C GLY A 10 0.54 11.06 -13.84
N LYS A 11 -0.53 11.09 -13.03
CA LYS A 11 -0.59 10.45 -11.71
C LYS A 11 -1.36 9.14 -11.78
N ARG A 12 -1.02 8.20 -10.89
CA ARG A 12 -1.75 6.96 -10.68
C ARG A 12 -2.71 7.10 -9.51
N ILE A 13 -3.86 6.42 -9.60
CA ILE A 13 -4.86 6.37 -8.53
C ILE A 13 -4.97 4.94 -8.01
N LEU A 14 -4.65 4.78 -6.73
CA LEU A 14 -4.91 3.55 -5.99
C LEU A 14 -6.05 3.81 -4.99
N ILE A 15 -7.02 2.91 -4.97
CA ILE A 15 -8.19 3.03 -4.10
C ILE A 15 -7.97 2.21 -2.84
N HIS A 16 -8.14 2.84 -1.67
CA HIS A 16 -8.10 2.12 -0.39
C HIS A 16 -9.42 1.36 -0.20
N MET A 17 -9.41 0.08 -0.58
CA MET A 17 -10.60 -0.75 -0.67
C MET A 17 -11.34 -0.90 0.66
N ASP A 18 -10.60 -1.00 1.77
CA ASP A 18 -11.19 -1.18 3.11
C ASP A 18 -11.94 0.07 3.60
N LEU A 19 -11.64 1.24 3.05
CA LEU A 19 -12.25 2.54 3.42
C LEU A 19 -13.21 3.07 2.34
N ALA A 20 -13.33 2.40 1.19
CA ALA A 20 -14.22 2.84 0.12
C ALA A 20 -15.69 2.64 0.52
N GLU A 21 -16.43 3.74 0.65
CA GLU A 21 -17.85 3.70 0.94
C GLU A 21 -18.65 3.44 -0.34
N GLY A 22 -19.76 2.70 -0.20
CA GLY A 22 -20.67 2.37 -1.31
C GLY A 22 -20.11 1.34 -2.31
N ILE A 23 -18.96 0.76 -2.06
CA ILE A 23 -18.34 -0.27 -2.91
C ILE A 23 -18.23 -1.56 -2.10
N GLY A 24 -18.72 -2.68 -2.66
CA GLY A 24 -18.61 -3.99 -2.03
C GLY A 24 -17.16 -4.42 -1.84
N ARG A 25 -16.85 -4.99 -0.66
CA ARG A 25 -15.52 -5.54 -0.36
C ARG A 25 -15.44 -6.99 -0.83
N ASP A 26 -15.64 -7.17 -2.12
CA ASP A 26 -15.73 -8.44 -2.81
C ASP A 26 -15.22 -8.32 -4.25
N ARG A 27 -15.32 -9.40 -5.02
CA ARG A 27 -14.89 -9.43 -6.42
C ARG A 27 -15.64 -8.38 -7.26
N THR A 28 -16.95 -8.24 -7.06
CA THR A 28 -17.78 -7.28 -7.82
C THR A 28 -17.31 -5.84 -7.61
N GLY A 29 -16.98 -5.48 -6.37
CA GLY A 29 -16.43 -4.16 -6.06
C GLY A 29 -15.07 -3.93 -6.72
N ILE A 30 -14.20 -4.93 -6.76
CA ILE A 30 -12.90 -4.87 -7.46
C ILE A 30 -13.12 -4.68 -8.97
N ASP A 31 -14.00 -5.47 -9.59
CA ASP A 31 -14.29 -5.39 -11.03
C ASP A 31 -14.87 -4.02 -11.39
N PHE A 32 -15.74 -3.47 -10.52
CA PHE A 32 -16.26 -2.12 -10.68
C PHE A 32 -15.15 -1.06 -10.68
N LEU A 33 -14.20 -1.12 -9.74
CA LEU A 33 -13.07 -0.19 -9.67
C LEU A 33 -12.16 -0.31 -10.89
N ALA A 34 -11.89 -1.52 -11.36
CA ALA A 34 -11.14 -1.76 -12.58
C ALA A 34 -11.86 -1.14 -13.79
N GLY A 35 -13.18 -1.31 -13.90
CA GLY A 35 -14.02 -0.70 -14.93
C GLY A 35 -14.05 0.82 -14.87
N CYS A 36 -13.89 1.42 -13.70
CA CYS A 36 -13.76 2.87 -13.54
C CYS A 36 -12.38 3.41 -13.96
N GLY A 37 -11.42 2.53 -14.25
CA GLY A 37 -10.06 2.90 -14.65
C GLY A 37 -9.11 3.16 -13.49
N ALA A 38 -9.39 2.66 -12.28
CA ALA A 38 -8.43 2.70 -11.18
C ALA A 38 -7.15 1.95 -11.58
N ASP A 39 -5.98 2.46 -11.19
CA ASP A 39 -4.70 1.82 -11.49
C ASP A 39 -4.41 0.66 -10.53
N GLY A 40 -4.94 0.73 -9.31
CA GLY A 40 -4.74 -0.32 -8.32
C GLY A 40 -5.57 -0.12 -7.05
N ILE A 41 -5.32 -1.01 -6.10
CA ILE A 41 -5.95 -0.95 -4.77
C ILE A 41 -4.92 -1.03 -3.65
N ILE A 42 -5.34 -0.53 -2.49
CA ILE A 42 -4.69 -0.77 -1.19
C ILE A 42 -5.71 -1.50 -0.32
N SER A 43 -5.31 -2.59 0.32
CA SER A 43 -6.15 -3.31 1.27
C SER A 43 -5.31 -4.02 2.33
N THR A 44 -5.86 -4.18 3.54
CA THR A 44 -5.30 -5.05 4.58
C THR A 44 -5.62 -6.52 4.35
N ARG A 45 -6.61 -6.80 3.48
CA ARG A 45 -7.18 -8.14 3.27
C ARG A 45 -6.52 -8.83 2.07
N GLY A 46 -5.79 -9.92 2.32
CA GLY A 46 -5.14 -10.69 1.25
C GLY A 46 -6.10 -11.19 0.18
N GLN A 47 -7.38 -11.46 0.52
CA GLN A 47 -8.38 -11.86 -0.46
C GLN A 47 -8.68 -10.74 -1.47
N MET A 48 -8.77 -9.48 -1.02
CA MET A 48 -8.96 -8.33 -1.92
C MET A 48 -7.75 -8.14 -2.85
N ILE A 49 -6.56 -8.36 -2.33
CA ILE A 49 -5.32 -8.35 -3.12
C ILE A 49 -5.38 -9.39 -4.24
N ARG A 50 -5.79 -10.63 -3.93
CA ARG A 50 -5.92 -11.69 -4.95
C ARG A 50 -6.94 -11.33 -6.03
N TYR A 51 -8.11 -10.87 -5.65
CA TYR A 51 -9.14 -10.45 -6.61
C TYR A 51 -8.67 -9.30 -7.50
N ALA A 52 -7.97 -8.32 -6.93
CA ALA A 52 -7.42 -7.20 -7.68
C ALA A 52 -6.35 -7.63 -8.69
N LYS A 53 -5.47 -8.56 -8.31
CA LYS A 53 -4.48 -9.13 -9.24
C LYS A 53 -5.14 -9.85 -10.40
N GLU A 54 -6.17 -10.66 -10.14
CA GLU A 54 -6.94 -11.34 -11.18
C GLU A 54 -7.63 -10.35 -12.13
N ALA A 55 -8.04 -9.18 -11.63
CA ALA A 55 -8.62 -8.10 -12.42
C ALA A 55 -7.56 -7.21 -13.13
N GLY A 56 -6.27 -7.51 -12.99
CA GLY A 56 -5.18 -6.76 -13.62
C GLY A 56 -4.84 -5.43 -12.93
N LEU A 57 -5.29 -5.22 -11.69
CA LEU A 57 -4.98 -4.03 -10.92
C LEU A 57 -3.64 -4.17 -10.20
N PHE A 58 -2.94 -3.04 -10.04
CA PHE A 58 -1.77 -2.97 -9.16
C PHE A 58 -2.19 -3.10 -7.69
N THR A 59 -1.41 -3.81 -6.89
CA THR A 59 -1.81 -4.15 -5.52
C THR A 59 -0.80 -3.72 -4.49
N ILE A 60 -1.27 -3.05 -3.44
CA ILE A 60 -0.51 -2.76 -2.24
C ILE A 60 -1.23 -3.40 -1.06
N GLN A 61 -0.58 -4.33 -0.37
CA GLN A 61 -1.13 -4.87 0.87
C GLN A 61 -0.59 -4.09 2.06
N ARG A 62 -1.50 -3.56 2.89
CA ARG A 62 -1.17 -2.79 4.09
C ARG A 62 -1.09 -3.69 5.30
N PHE A 63 -0.05 -3.50 6.10
CA PHE A 63 0.17 -4.20 7.36
C PHE A 63 0.41 -3.22 8.52
N PHE A 64 -0.11 -3.59 9.69
CA PHE A 64 0.15 -2.88 10.94
C PHE A 64 1.13 -3.69 11.78
N ALA A 65 2.33 -3.17 12.00
CA ALA A 65 3.38 -3.81 12.80
C ALA A 65 3.17 -3.49 14.29
N LEU A 66 2.16 -4.10 14.92
CA LEU A 66 1.76 -3.82 16.30
C LEU A 66 2.56 -4.63 17.32
N ASP A 67 2.84 -5.91 17.01
CA ASP A 67 3.56 -6.83 17.88
C ASP A 67 4.30 -7.91 17.08
N SER A 68 5.05 -8.76 17.80
CA SER A 68 5.87 -9.82 17.18
C SER A 68 5.04 -10.90 16.51
N GLN A 69 3.84 -11.19 17.02
CA GLN A 69 2.94 -12.18 16.45
C GLN A 69 2.35 -11.67 15.13
N GLY A 70 1.92 -10.42 15.10
CA GLY A 70 1.44 -9.76 13.89
C GLY A 70 2.51 -9.73 12.78
N ILE A 71 3.77 -9.44 13.15
CA ILE A 71 4.91 -9.47 12.22
C ILE A 71 5.14 -10.89 11.66
N GLY A 72 4.99 -11.93 12.47
CA GLY A 72 5.09 -13.32 12.01
C GLY A 72 4.04 -13.66 10.95
N SER A 73 2.79 -13.29 11.18
CA SER A 73 1.67 -13.55 10.27
C SER A 73 1.72 -12.75 8.97
N MET A 74 2.48 -11.64 8.93
CA MET A 74 2.66 -10.85 7.70
C MET A 74 3.30 -11.68 6.58
N ASN A 75 4.33 -12.47 6.87
CA ASN A 75 5.01 -13.30 5.87
C ASN A 75 4.05 -14.33 5.24
N GLU A 76 3.26 -15.03 6.06
CA GLU A 76 2.27 -16.00 5.58
C GLU A 76 1.23 -15.32 4.68
N SER A 77 0.75 -14.15 5.09
CA SER A 77 -0.22 -13.37 4.29
C SER A 77 0.37 -12.91 2.96
N ILE A 78 1.62 -12.44 2.96
CA ILE A 78 2.35 -12.03 1.75
C ILE A 78 2.52 -13.20 0.79
N ASP A 79 2.91 -14.37 1.30
CA ASP A 79 3.11 -15.59 0.49
C ASP A 79 1.81 -16.07 -0.17
N LEU A 80 0.68 -15.89 0.51
CA LEU A 80 -0.64 -16.28 0.00
C LEU A 80 -1.22 -15.28 -1.00
N SER A 81 -1.08 -13.99 -0.76
CA SER A 81 -1.71 -12.93 -1.57
C SER A 81 -0.81 -12.43 -2.70
N LYS A 82 0.52 -12.50 -2.52
CA LYS A 82 1.54 -12.06 -3.48
C LYS A 82 1.28 -10.63 -4.02
N PRO A 83 1.21 -9.62 -3.14
CA PRO A 83 0.98 -8.25 -3.57
C PRO A 83 2.17 -7.73 -4.40
N ASP A 84 1.93 -6.70 -5.23
CA ASP A 84 3.03 -6.06 -5.97
C ASP A 84 3.94 -5.24 -5.05
N MET A 85 3.36 -4.65 -4.00
CA MET A 85 4.09 -3.97 -2.93
C MET A 85 3.41 -4.21 -1.58
N ILE A 86 4.15 -4.00 -0.50
CA ILE A 86 3.59 -3.95 0.86
C ILE A 86 3.77 -2.56 1.45
N GLU A 87 2.77 -2.10 2.18
CA GLU A 87 2.85 -0.89 2.98
C GLU A 87 2.88 -1.26 4.46
N ILE A 88 3.89 -0.80 5.17
CA ILE A 88 4.08 -1.07 6.59
C ILE A 88 3.78 0.19 7.40
N MET A 89 2.91 0.06 8.37
CA MET A 89 2.52 1.11 9.32
C MET A 89 2.78 0.65 10.76
N PRO A 90 3.32 1.52 11.62
CA PRO A 90 3.81 2.87 11.32
C PRO A 90 5.19 2.85 10.64
N GLY A 91 5.36 3.69 9.63
CA GLY A 91 6.57 3.76 8.80
C GLY A 91 7.83 4.29 9.50
N VAL A 92 7.69 4.84 10.71
CA VAL A 92 8.79 5.35 11.54
C VAL A 92 9.56 4.25 12.27
N ILE A 93 9.11 2.99 12.22
CA ILE A 93 9.81 1.88 12.86
C ILE A 93 10.83 1.27 11.89
N GLY A 94 12.00 1.89 11.79
CA GLY A 94 13.03 1.54 10.81
C GLY A 94 13.46 0.08 10.83
N LYS A 95 13.54 -0.57 12.01
CA LYS A 95 13.89 -2.00 12.11
C LYS A 95 12.90 -2.93 11.39
N ILE A 96 11.62 -2.58 11.35
CA ILE A 96 10.60 -3.36 10.66
C ILE A 96 10.70 -3.12 9.15
N ILE A 97 10.84 -1.85 8.73
CA ILE A 97 11.06 -1.51 7.33
C ILE A 97 12.28 -2.28 6.80
N LYS A 98 13.42 -2.22 7.49
CA LYS A 98 14.63 -2.94 7.12
C LYS A 98 14.41 -4.45 7.00
N ARG A 99 13.71 -5.06 7.95
CA ARG A 99 13.42 -6.50 7.95
C ARG A 99 12.68 -6.94 6.68
N PHE A 100 11.62 -6.22 6.30
CA PHE A 100 10.81 -6.58 5.14
C PHE A 100 11.43 -6.14 3.81
N SER A 101 12.23 -5.07 3.81
CA SER A 101 12.95 -4.63 2.59
C SER A 101 14.06 -5.58 2.14
N MET A 102 14.47 -6.54 2.98
CA MET A 102 15.39 -7.62 2.60
C MET A 102 14.69 -8.74 1.80
N GLY A 103 13.36 -8.72 1.73
CA GLY A 103 12.57 -9.65 0.91
C GLY A 103 12.52 -9.24 -0.56
N THR A 104 11.71 -9.95 -1.34
CA THR A 104 11.56 -9.73 -2.78
C THR A 104 10.50 -8.69 -3.13
N ILE A 105 9.57 -8.41 -2.21
CA ILE A 105 8.46 -7.47 -2.44
C ILE A 105 8.86 -6.08 -1.94
N PRO A 106 8.74 -5.04 -2.79
CA PRO A 106 9.09 -3.68 -2.42
C PRO A 106 8.23 -3.16 -1.26
N VAL A 107 8.85 -2.38 -0.37
CA VAL A 107 8.25 -1.85 0.86
C VAL A 107 7.98 -0.35 0.73
N ILE A 108 6.76 0.05 1.09
CA ILE A 108 6.36 1.43 1.31
C ILE A 108 6.27 1.66 2.82
N ALA A 109 6.86 2.73 3.31
CA ALA A 109 6.72 3.16 4.70
C ALA A 109 5.55 4.15 4.81
N GLY A 110 4.54 3.80 5.61
CA GLY A 110 3.34 4.63 5.79
C GLY A 110 2.99 4.87 7.24
N GLY A 111 2.23 5.93 7.50
CA GLY A 111 1.76 6.30 8.83
C GLY A 111 2.81 6.92 9.74
N LEU A 112 2.42 7.96 10.45
CA LEU A 112 3.22 8.73 11.40
C LEU A 112 4.49 9.37 10.80
N ILE A 113 4.60 9.49 9.49
CA ILE A 113 5.71 10.17 8.82
C ILE A 113 5.32 11.63 8.62
N GLU A 114 5.90 12.52 9.41
CA GLU A 114 5.54 13.92 9.52
C GLU A 114 6.69 14.87 9.15
N THR A 115 7.92 14.38 9.11
CA THR A 115 9.13 15.17 8.88
C THR A 115 9.97 14.64 7.71
N LYS A 116 10.79 15.52 7.12
CA LYS A 116 11.75 15.16 6.08
C LYS A 116 12.78 14.12 6.58
N ASN A 117 13.19 14.22 7.84
CA ASN A 117 14.13 13.27 8.42
C ASN A 117 13.53 11.87 8.47
N GLU A 118 12.26 11.73 8.87
CA GLU A 118 11.57 10.45 8.90
C GLU A 118 11.40 9.85 7.48
N VAL A 119 11.12 10.68 6.47
CA VAL A 119 11.15 10.25 5.06
C VAL A 119 12.52 9.70 4.70
N THR A 120 13.58 10.46 4.98
CA THR A 120 14.96 10.07 4.67
C THR A 120 15.36 8.78 5.38
N ASP A 121 14.97 8.65 6.65
CA ASP A 121 15.28 7.46 7.45
C ASP A 121 14.53 6.23 6.93
N ALA A 122 13.26 6.34 6.57
CA ALA A 122 12.51 5.25 5.97
C ALA A 122 13.17 4.74 4.67
N ILE A 123 13.56 5.64 3.78
CA ILE A 123 14.28 5.30 2.53
C ILE A 123 15.63 4.66 2.85
N ARG A 124 16.38 5.19 3.80
CA ARG A 124 17.66 4.63 4.23
C ARG A 124 17.53 3.22 4.82
N GLN A 125 16.39 2.89 5.43
CA GLN A 125 16.08 1.55 5.92
C GLN A 125 15.61 0.59 4.82
N GLY A 126 15.48 1.05 3.59
CA GLY A 126 15.17 0.22 2.42
C GLY A 126 13.75 0.34 1.89
N ALA A 127 12.93 1.26 2.42
CA ALA A 127 11.67 1.58 1.76
C ALA A 127 11.94 2.21 0.39
N ILE A 128 11.15 1.84 -0.62
CA ILE A 128 11.27 2.42 -1.97
C ILE A 128 10.43 3.69 -2.11
N ALA A 129 9.48 3.90 -1.21
CA ALA A 129 8.60 5.06 -1.18
C ALA A 129 8.05 5.29 0.23
N VAL A 130 7.47 6.46 0.41
CA VAL A 130 6.77 6.86 1.64
C VAL A 130 5.34 7.25 1.31
N SER A 131 4.40 6.81 2.13
CA SER A 131 2.99 7.21 2.08
C SER A 131 2.69 8.17 3.23
N THR A 132 2.31 9.40 2.90
CA THR A 132 1.98 10.43 3.89
C THR A 132 0.88 11.37 3.39
N GLY A 133 -0.04 11.74 4.27
CA GLY A 133 -1.04 12.79 4.03
C GLY A 133 -0.48 14.21 4.18
N ASN A 134 0.75 14.37 4.66
CA ASN A 134 1.38 15.68 4.78
C ASN A 134 1.90 16.16 3.43
N GLN A 135 1.14 17.06 2.78
CA GLN A 135 1.46 17.59 1.45
C GLN A 135 2.84 18.28 1.38
N LYS A 136 3.34 18.82 2.48
CA LYS A 136 4.68 19.45 2.53
C LYS A 136 5.82 18.46 2.27
N LEU A 137 5.54 17.17 2.44
CA LEU A 137 6.52 16.09 2.24
C LEU A 137 6.44 15.44 0.84
N TRP A 138 5.51 15.87 -0.03
CA TRP A 138 5.37 15.25 -1.36
C TRP A 138 6.47 15.65 -2.35
N TYR A 139 7.27 16.66 -2.02
CA TYR A 139 8.30 17.22 -2.90
C TYR A 139 9.68 17.34 -2.21
N VAL A 140 9.94 16.50 -1.20
CA VAL A 140 11.23 16.52 -0.46
C VAL A 140 12.19 15.47 -1.00
#